data_21d2076f8ebb21676498e83e16f61366
#
_entry.id   21d2076f8ebb21676498e83e16f61366
#
_cell.length_a   1.000
_cell.length_b   1.000
_cell.length_c   1.000
_cell.angle_alpha   90.00
_cell.angle_beta   90.00
_cell.angle_gamma   90.00
#
_symmetry.space_group_name_H-M   'P 1'
#
loop_
_entity.id
_entity.type
_entity.pdbx_description
1 polymer ?
#
loop_
_entity_poly.entity_id
_entity_poly.type
_entity_poly.pdbx_seq_one_letter_code
_entity_poly.pdbx_strand_id
1 'polypeptide(L)'
;MAKTERELAFLRDLYINEDWTRRFTELADAHLDISSAENFLYINAGTGDHCLALRERAGEDTAFFASCENEDVLSIARDKAIAVGGDVEFAASNYETGAFDAVLADATLVPPAAVEGLINESVRVAEPGGRVMIMLPSAGSFGEIFSLLWEIFFNDEMGGGGAAAERLIAEVPSVSRIEEIAAKAGLKKLKTHLSNEVFEYDDGAALLASPLVTDFLMPEWLRSLTADERERVETRLAGLIDEEDGSLTFRFSVKATILMGEKS
;
A
#
# COMPACT_ATOMS: atom_id res chain seq x y z
N MET A 1 11.37 -3.73 20.89
CA MET A 1 11.18 -5.16 20.53
C MET A 1 10.31 -5.18 19.29
N ALA A 2 10.68 -5.89 18.23
CA ALA A 2 9.86 -5.96 17.02
C ALA A 2 8.48 -6.58 17.35
N LYS A 3 7.42 -6.02 16.77
CA LYS A 3 6.06 -6.54 16.90
C LYS A 3 5.90 -7.87 16.15
N THR A 4 5.05 -8.74 16.63
CA THR A 4 4.66 -9.98 15.96
C THR A 4 3.73 -9.68 14.77
N GLU A 5 3.63 -10.61 13.81
CA GLU A 5 2.68 -10.49 12.67
C GLU A 5 1.25 -10.27 13.15
N ARG A 6 0.86 -10.93 14.23
CA ARG A 6 -0.47 -10.75 14.84
C ARG A 6 -0.68 -9.35 15.40
N GLU A 7 0.32 -8.78 16.08
CA GLU A 7 0.23 -7.39 16.56
C GLU A 7 0.17 -6.40 15.40
N LEU A 8 0.94 -6.63 14.33
CA LEU A 8 0.88 -5.83 13.11
C LEU A 8 -0.49 -5.95 12.42
N ALA A 9 -1.09 -7.14 12.37
CA ALA A 9 -2.44 -7.32 11.82
C ALA A 9 -3.49 -6.52 12.59
N PHE A 10 -3.43 -6.49 13.93
CA PHE A 10 -4.31 -5.65 14.74
C PHE A 10 -4.06 -4.15 14.54
N LEU A 11 -2.80 -3.72 14.44
CA LEU A 11 -2.49 -2.32 14.14
C LEU A 11 -2.98 -1.92 12.74
N ARG A 12 -2.87 -2.82 11.77
CA ARG A 12 -3.43 -2.61 10.43
C ARG A 12 -4.92 -2.38 10.50
N ASP A 13 -5.63 -3.18 11.26
CA ASP A 13 -7.07 -3.06 11.44
C ASP A 13 -7.49 -1.75 12.11
N LEU A 14 -6.82 -1.40 13.20
CA LEU A 14 -7.23 -0.28 14.05
C LEU A 14 -6.80 1.09 13.51
N TYR A 15 -5.67 1.17 12.79
CA TYR A 15 -5.07 2.43 12.39
C TYR A 15 -4.83 2.55 10.89
N ILE A 16 -4.25 1.51 10.26
CA ILE A 16 -3.80 1.62 8.87
C ILE A 16 -4.98 1.68 7.90
N ASN A 17 -6.04 0.94 8.17
CA ASN A 17 -7.25 0.99 7.34
C ASN A 17 -7.82 2.41 7.26
N GLU A 18 -7.90 3.12 8.40
CA GLU A 18 -8.48 4.45 8.48
C GLU A 18 -7.51 5.54 8.00
N ASP A 19 -6.25 5.48 8.44
CA ASP A 19 -5.29 6.56 8.19
C ASP A 19 -4.63 6.47 6.80
N TRP A 20 -4.47 5.25 6.27
CA TRP A 20 -3.73 5.00 5.04
C TRP A 20 -4.60 4.39 3.94
N THR A 21 -5.14 3.17 4.16
CA THR A 21 -5.82 2.40 3.11
C THR A 21 -7.02 3.16 2.56
N ARG A 22 -7.81 3.81 3.41
CA ARG A 22 -8.99 4.57 3.01
C ARG A 22 -8.70 5.64 1.96
N ARG A 23 -7.55 6.32 2.03
CA ARG A 23 -7.17 7.37 1.06
C ARG A 23 -7.01 6.82 -0.36
N PHE A 24 -6.50 5.61 -0.49
CA PHE A 24 -6.38 4.93 -1.78
C PHE A 24 -7.71 4.32 -2.23
N THR A 25 -8.47 3.75 -1.31
CA THR A 25 -9.76 3.13 -1.65
C THR A 25 -10.81 4.17 -2.02
N GLU A 26 -10.82 5.37 -1.45
CA GLU A 26 -11.67 6.47 -1.89
C GLU A 26 -11.37 6.88 -3.34
N LEU A 27 -10.09 6.93 -3.72
CA LEU A 27 -9.70 7.16 -5.12
C LEU A 27 -10.11 5.98 -6.01
N ALA A 28 -9.94 4.73 -5.54
CA ALA A 28 -10.36 3.53 -6.27
C ALA A 28 -11.87 3.52 -6.52
N ASP A 29 -12.67 3.80 -5.51
CA ASP A 29 -14.13 3.81 -5.55
C ASP A 29 -14.70 4.82 -6.55
N ALA A 30 -14.00 5.92 -6.78
CA ALA A 30 -14.39 6.91 -7.79
C ALA A 30 -14.26 6.39 -9.24
N HIS A 31 -13.51 5.31 -9.46
CA HIS A 31 -13.19 4.79 -10.80
C HIS A 31 -13.50 3.29 -10.98
N LEU A 32 -13.71 2.56 -9.88
CA LEU A 32 -14.01 1.13 -9.90
C LEU A 32 -15.49 0.89 -10.23
N ASP A 33 -15.73 0.21 -11.35
CA ASP A 33 -17.05 -0.28 -11.69
C ASP A 33 -17.05 -1.82 -11.66
N ILE A 34 -17.75 -2.39 -10.70
CA ILE A 34 -17.92 -3.83 -10.50
C ILE A 34 -19.37 -4.29 -10.73
N SER A 35 -20.24 -3.40 -11.22
CA SER A 35 -21.67 -3.68 -11.38
C SER A 35 -21.98 -4.82 -12.34
N SER A 36 -21.07 -5.10 -13.27
CA SER A 36 -21.19 -6.18 -14.27
C SER A 36 -20.20 -7.32 -14.02
N ALA A 37 -19.51 -7.35 -12.88
CA ALA A 37 -18.57 -8.40 -12.56
C ALA A 37 -19.31 -9.69 -12.16
N GLU A 38 -18.89 -10.83 -12.72
CA GLU A 38 -19.35 -12.15 -12.33
C GLU A 38 -18.44 -12.75 -11.27
N ASN A 39 -17.10 -12.61 -11.46
CA ASN A 39 -16.07 -13.11 -10.55
C ASN A 39 -15.07 -12.00 -10.22
N PHE A 40 -15.22 -11.42 -9.06
CA PHE A 40 -14.35 -10.36 -8.56
C PHE A 40 -13.28 -10.90 -7.60
N LEU A 41 -12.02 -10.51 -7.80
CA LEU A 41 -10.92 -10.81 -6.89
C LEU A 41 -10.31 -9.53 -6.31
N TYR A 42 -10.14 -9.48 -4.98
CA TYR A 42 -9.36 -8.47 -4.30
C TYR A 42 -8.05 -9.08 -3.76
N ILE A 43 -6.91 -8.70 -4.33
CA ILE A 43 -5.57 -9.17 -3.89
C ILE A 43 -5.03 -8.20 -2.83
N ASN A 44 -4.52 -8.73 -1.72
CA ASN A 44 -4.07 -7.98 -0.55
C ASN A 44 -5.18 -7.12 0.06
N ALA A 45 -6.35 -7.70 0.27
CA ALA A 45 -7.53 -7.01 0.79
C ALA A 45 -7.39 -6.52 2.26
N GLY A 46 -6.20 -6.66 2.86
CA GLY A 46 -5.96 -6.29 4.26
C GLY A 46 -6.89 -7.06 5.19
N THR A 47 -7.38 -6.38 6.22
CA THR A 47 -8.33 -6.97 7.18
C THR A 47 -9.79 -6.97 6.69
N GLY A 48 -10.01 -6.74 5.39
CA GLY A 48 -11.27 -7.00 4.70
C GLY A 48 -12.28 -5.87 4.66
N ASP A 49 -12.08 -4.74 5.36
CA ASP A 49 -13.10 -3.68 5.47
C ASP A 49 -13.57 -3.16 4.11
N HIS A 50 -12.64 -2.77 3.25
CA HIS A 50 -12.99 -2.27 1.92
C HIS A 50 -13.59 -3.37 1.02
N CYS A 51 -13.08 -4.60 1.13
CA CYS A 51 -13.61 -5.74 0.38
C CYS A 51 -15.07 -6.03 0.75
N LEU A 52 -15.41 -6.02 2.03
CA LEU A 52 -16.77 -6.19 2.53
C LEU A 52 -17.69 -5.05 2.07
N ALA A 53 -17.21 -3.80 2.13
CA ALA A 53 -17.95 -2.65 1.64
C ALA A 53 -18.20 -2.72 0.12
N LEU A 54 -17.24 -3.22 -0.67
CA LEU A 54 -17.43 -3.47 -2.10
C LEU A 54 -18.45 -4.58 -2.36
N ARG A 55 -18.43 -5.65 -1.55
CA ARG A 55 -19.42 -6.75 -1.67
C ARG A 55 -20.85 -6.26 -1.49
N GLU A 56 -21.09 -5.34 -0.55
CA GLU A 56 -22.42 -4.74 -0.33
C GLU A 56 -22.92 -3.92 -1.53
N ARG A 57 -21.98 -3.38 -2.34
CA ARG A 57 -22.28 -2.56 -3.53
C ARG A 57 -22.36 -3.35 -4.82
N ALA A 58 -21.89 -4.58 -4.83
CA ALA A 58 -21.89 -5.45 -5.99
C ALA A 58 -23.26 -6.10 -6.22
N GLY A 59 -23.45 -6.68 -7.40
CA GLY A 59 -24.63 -7.48 -7.71
C GLY A 59 -24.75 -8.73 -6.84
N GLU A 60 -25.97 -9.21 -6.61
CA GLU A 60 -26.20 -10.42 -5.81
C GLU A 60 -25.53 -11.66 -6.43
N ASP A 61 -25.43 -11.70 -7.76
CA ASP A 61 -24.85 -12.81 -8.52
C ASP A 61 -23.32 -12.74 -8.63
N THR A 62 -22.66 -11.66 -8.16
CA THR A 62 -21.20 -11.52 -8.22
C THR A 62 -20.54 -12.43 -7.16
N ALA A 63 -19.71 -13.36 -7.59
CA ALA A 63 -18.87 -14.14 -6.71
C ALA A 63 -17.66 -13.30 -6.26
N PHE A 64 -17.47 -13.16 -4.93
CA PHE A 64 -16.44 -12.33 -4.34
C PHE A 64 -15.33 -13.16 -3.69
N PHE A 65 -14.11 -12.95 -4.15
CA PHE A 65 -12.91 -13.60 -3.63
C PHE A 65 -11.93 -12.55 -3.12
N ALA A 66 -11.19 -12.89 -2.07
CA ALA A 66 -10.14 -12.02 -1.55
C ALA A 66 -8.96 -12.81 -1.02
N SER A 67 -7.74 -12.30 -1.26
CA SER A 67 -6.54 -12.76 -0.57
C SER A 67 -6.01 -11.66 0.35
N CYS A 68 -5.32 -12.08 1.41
CA CYS A 68 -4.68 -11.21 2.37
C CYS A 68 -3.17 -11.49 2.40
N GLU A 69 -2.41 -10.58 2.97
CA GLU A 69 -0.93 -10.60 2.93
C GLU A 69 -0.33 -11.72 3.76
N ASN A 70 -0.99 -12.11 4.84
CA ASN A 70 -0.58 -13.23 5.71
C ASN A 70 -1.79 -13.82 6.46
N GLU A 71 -1.57 -14.93 7.17
CA GLU A 71 -2.63 -15.67 7.90
C GLU A 71 -3.24 -14.89 9.07
N ASP A 72 -2.49 -14.04 9.75
CA ASP A 72 -3.02 -13.24 10.86
C ASP A 72 -4.01 -12.17 10.36
N VAL A 73 -3.67 -11.49 9.24
CA VAL A 73 -4.56 -10.54 8.56
C VAL A 73 -5.79 -11.27 7.99
N LEU A 74 -5.58 -12.43 7.35
CA LEU A 74 -6.63 -13.28 6.80
C LEU A 74 -7.62 -13.73 7.87
N SER A 75 -7.12 -14.08 9.07
CA SER A 75 -7.99 -14.48 10.20
C SER A 75 -8.94 -13.35 10.60
N ILE A 76 -8.43 -12.11 10.71
CA ILE A 76 -9.26 -10.93 11.03
C ILE A 76 -10.32 -10.69 9.94
N ALA A 77 -9.93 -10.76 8.66
CA ALA A 77 -10.85 -10.56 7.55
C ALA A 77 -11.99 -11.60 7.54
N ARG A 78 -11.68 -12.87 7.80
CA ARG A 78 -12.68 -13.94 7.93
C ARG A 78 -13.63 -13.74 9.11
N ASP A 79 -13.09 -13.36 10.27
CA ASP A 79 -13.89 -13.10 11.46
C ASP A 79 -14.87 -11.93 11.23
N LYS A 80 -14.43 -10.88 10.54
CA LYS A 80 -15.31 -9.77 10.14
C LYS A 80 -16.39 -10.22 9.16
N ALA A 81 -16.03 -10.97 8.12
CA ALA A 81 -16.99 -11.49 7.15
C ALA A 81 -18.09 -12.32 7.84
N ILE A 82 -17.71 -13.19 8.77
CA ILE A 82 -18.66 -13.97 9.59
C ILE A 82 -19.55 -13.04 10.41
N ALA A 83 -18.97 -12.03 11.06
CA ALA A 83 -19.70 -11.12 11.96
C ALA A 83 -20.78 -10.30 11.24
N VAL A 84 -20.50 -9.88 9.97
CA VAL A 84 -21.45 -9.09 9.17
C VAL A 84 -22.28 -9.94 8.23
N GLY A 85 -22.07 -11.27 8.15
CA GLY A 85 -22.72 -12.15 7.19
C GLY A 85 -22.31 -11.84 5.73
N GLY A 86 -21.10 -11.32 5.54
CA GLY A 86 -20.57 -10.96 4.24
C GLY A 86 -20.20 -12.20 3.40
N ASP A 87 -20.76 -12.32 2.22
CA ASP A 87 -20.48 -13.41 1.27
C ASP A 87 -19.21 -13.10 0.45
N VAL A 88 -18.04 -13.29 1.09
CA VAL A 88 -16.71 -13.14 0.50
C VAL A 88 -15.88 -14.36 0.83
N GLU A 89 -15.32 -15.00 -0.18
CA GLU A 89 -14.37 -16.11 0.01
C GLU A 89 -12.97 -15.56 0.28
N PHE A 90 -12.60 -15.43 1.54
CA PHE A 90 -11.25 -15.10 1.95
C PHE A 90 -10.35 -16.35 1.98
N ALA A 91 -9.35 -16.39 1.11
CA ALA A 91 -8.43 -17.52 0.97
C ALA A 91 -6.96 -17.07 0.93
N ALA A 92 -6.04 -18.00 1.20
CA ALA A 92 -4.64 -17.80 0.85
C ALA A 92 -4.49 -17.81 -0.69
N SER A 93 -3.59 -16.99 -1.22
CA SER A 93 -3.34 -16.86 -2.66
C SER A 93 -3.05 -18.23 -3.32
N ASN A 94 -3.63 -18.49 -4.47
CA ASN A 94 -3.32 -19.53 -5.47
C ASN A 94 -4.50 -19.66 -6.44
N TYR A 95 -4.92 -18.54 -7.00
CA TYR A 95 -5.99 -18.53 -7.96
C TYR A 95 -5.54 -19.00 -9.34
N GLU A 96 -6.45 -19.60 -10.08
CA GLU A 96 -6.18 -20.06 -11.45
C GLU A 96 -5.96 -18.89 -12.42
N THR A 97 -5.21 -19.14 -13.48
CA THR A 97 -5.00 -18.16 -14.54
C THR A 97 -6.29 -17.90 -15.30
N GLY A 98 -6.66 -16.63 -15.45
CA GLY A 98 -7.83 -16.24 -16.22
C GLY A 98 -9.18 -16.58 -15.56
N ALA A 99 -9.22 -16.55 -14.24
CA ALA A 99 -10.42 -16.93 -13.48
C ALA A 99 -11.35 -15.73 -13.15
N PHE A 100 -10.88 -14.49 -13.29
CA PHE A 100 -11.62 -13.30 -12.83
C PHE A 100 -11.83 -12.28 -13.93
N ASP A 101 -13.03 -11.77 -14.04
CA ASP A 101 -13.39 -10.70 -14.98
C ASP A 101 -13.14 -9.30 -14.40
N ALA A 102 -12.95 -9.19 -13.07
CA ALA A 102 -12.52 -7.98 -12.40
C ALA A 102 -11.53 -8.29 -11.25
N VAL A 103 -10.41 -7.57 -11.23
CA VAL A 103 -9.34 -7.72 -10.21
C VAL A 103 -8.99 -6.36 -9.65
N LEU A 104 -9.01 -6.23 -8.33
CA LEU A 104 -8.44 -5.10 -7.58
C LEU A 104 -7.24 -5.59 -6.78
N ALA A 105 -6.12 -4.88 -6.81
CA ALA A 105 -4.95 -5.22 -6.03
C ALA A 105 -4.46 -4.03 -5.20
N ASP A 106 -4.23 -4.26 -3.90
CA ASP A 106 -3.62 -3.28 -3.00
C ASP A 106 -2.09 -3.50 -2.93
N ALA A 107 -1.35 -2.59 -3.55
CA ALA A 107 0.09 -2.51 -3.49
C ALA A 107 0.57 -1.35 -2.60
N THR A 108 -0.29 -0.76 -1.78
CA THR A 108 0.00 0.48 -1.06
C THR A 108 1.06 0.32 0.02
N LEU A 109 1.20 -0.88 0.60
CA LEU A 109 2.22 -1.26 1.58
C LEU A 109 3.15 -2.37 1.06
N VAL A 110 3.06 -2.70 -0.23
CA VAL A 110 3.95 -3.68 -0.86
C VAL A 110 5.32 -3.04 -1.09
N PRO A 111 6.41 -3.71 -0.68
CA PRO A 111 7.76 -3.22 -0.97
C PRO A 111 7.95 -2.93 -2.47
N PRO A 112 8.62 -1.83 -2.85
CA PRO A 112 8.78 -1.45 -4.26
C PRO A 112 9.30 -2.57 -5.16
N ALA A 113 10.22 -3.40 -4.65
CA ALA A 113 10.77 -4.55 -5.38
C ALA A 113 9.74 -5.64 -5.69
N ALA A 114 8.64 -5.72 -4.97
CA ALA A 114 7.59 -6.73 -5.15
C ALA A 114 6.41 -6.23 -6.01
N VAL A 115 6.33 -4.94 -6.30
CA VAL A 115 5.21 -4.33 -7.06
C VAL A 115 5.07 -4.95 -8.46
N GLU A 116 6.17 -5.18 -9.18
CA GLU A 116 6.14 -5.83 -10.50
C GLU A 116 5.54 -7.24 -10.43
N GLY A 117 5.88 -8.01 -9.38
CA GLY A 117 5.31 -9.33 -9.14
C GLY A 117 3.80 -9.29 -8.92
N LEU A 118 3.33 -8.33 -8.11
CA LEU A 118 1.90 -8.15 -7.85
C LEU A 118 1.13 -7.74 -9.12
N ILE A 119 1.68 -6.83 -9.94
CA ILE A 119 1.09 -6.46 -11.22
C ILE A 119 0.96 -7.69 -12.14
N ASN A 120 2.04 -8.46 -12.27
CA ASN A 120 2.04 -9.68 -13.09
C ASN A 120 1.00 -10.70 -12.60
N GLU A 121 0.89 -10.90 -11.29
CA GLU A 121 -0.10 -11.80 -10.69
C GLU A 121 -1.53 -11.33 -10.94
N SER A 122 -1.80 -10.03 -10.74
CA SER A 122 -3.11 -9.43 -11.00
C SER A 122 -3.55 -9.63 -12.45
N VAL A 123 -2.62 -9.47 -13.40
CA VAL A 123 -2.90 -9.70 -14.82
C VAL A 123 -3.04 -11.19 -15.13
N ARG A 124 -2.24 -12.06 -14.48
CA ARG A 124 -2.31 -13.51 -14.70
C ARG A 124 -3.69 -14.06 -14.37
N VAL A 125 -4.24 -13.68 -13.22
CA VAL A 125 -5.52 -14.18 -12.71
C VAL A 125 -6.74 -13.57 -13.41
N ALA A 126 -6.62 -12.39 -14.00
CA ALA A 126 -7.67 -11.81 -14.83
C ALA A 126 -7.89 -12.64 -16.08
N GLU A 127 -9.13 -12.74 -16.55
CA GLU A 127 -9.48 -13.36 -17.83
C GLU A 127 -9.17 -12.44 -19.03
N PRO A 128 -9.10 -12.93 -20.26
CA PRO A 128 -9.00 -12.08 -21.44
C PRO A 128 -10.18 -11.08 -21.52
N GLY A 129 -9.88 -9.78 -21.60
CA GLY A 129 -10.87 -8.71 -21.51
C GLY A 129 -11.22 -8.29 -20.09
N GLY A 130 -10.79 -9.03 -19.08
CA GLY A 130 -10.99 -8.72 -17.66
C GLY A 130 -10.32 -7.41 -17.24
N ARG A 131 -10.94 -6.72 -16.32
CA ARG A 131 -10.49 -5.42 -15.80
C ARG A 131 -9.55 -5.61 -14.62
N VAL A 132 -8.45 -4.89 -14.63
CA VAL A 132 -7.48 -4.89 -13.53
C VAL A 132 -7.29 -3.47 -13.03
N MET A 133 -7.39 -3.29 -11.72
CA MET A 133 -7.07 -2.05 -11.02
C MET A 133 -6.02 -2.33 -9.94
N ILE A 134 -5.03 -1.44 -9.82
CA ILE A 134 -3.95 -1.55 -8.83
C ILE A 134 -3.77 -0.22 -8.13
N MET A 135 -3.76 -0.24 -6.82
CA MET A 135 -3.53 0.92 -5.95
C MET A 135 -2.11 0.89 -5.42
N LEU A 136 -1.38 2.01 -5.51
CA LEU A 136 -0.01 2.11 -4.99
C LEU A 136 0.43 3.57 -4.82
N PRO A 137 1.43 3.86 -3.94
CA PRO A 137 2.13 5.14 -3.96
C PRO A 137 3.07 5.21 -5.18
N SER A 138 3.12 6.37 -5.86
CA SER A 138 4.03 6.58 -6.98
C SER A 138 5.09 7.66 -6.70
N ALA A 139 6.06 7.80 -7.60
CA ALA A 139 7.17 8.75 -7.48
C ALA A 139 6.69 10.19 -7.17
N GLY A 140 7.37 10.82 -6.24
CA GLY A 140 6.98 12.08 -5.61
C GLY A 140 6.26 11.89 -4.28
N SER A 141 6.06 10.64 -3.80
CA SER A 141 5.66 10.35 -2.44
C SER A 141 6.84 10.43 -1.48
N PHE A 142 6.57 10.80 -0.22
CA PHE A 142 7.51 10.79 0.91
C PHE A 142 8.72 11.73 0.76
N GLY A 143 8.69 12.69 -0.18
CA GLY A 143 9.84 13.55 -0.48
C GLY A 143 10.37 14.31 0.75
N GLU A 144 9.48 14.78 1.61
CA GLU A 144 9.79 15.51 2.83
C GLU A 144 10.56 14.63 3.82
N ILE A 145 10.08 13.42 4.10
CA ILE A 145 10.76 12.46 4.99
C ILE A 145 12.09 11.99 4.36
N PHE A 146 12.10 11.69 3.07
CA PHE A 146 13.31 11.22 2.40
C PHE A 146 14.41 12.29 2.35
N SER A 147 14.04 13.57 2.33
CA SER A 147 15.00 14.67 2.45
C SER A 147 15.66 14.70 3.82
N LEU A 148 14.88 14.54 4.89
CA LEU A 148 15.42 14.45 6.26
C LEU A 148 16.27 13.18 6.45
N LEU A 149 15.83 12.04 5.94
CA LEU A 149 16.63 10.80 5.97
C LEU A 149 17.95 10.95 5.19
N TRP A 150 17.94 11.65 4.05
CA TRP A 150 19.16 11.94 3.29
C TRP A 150 20.14 12.75 4.12
N GLU A 151 19.67 13.80 4.81
CA GLU A 151 20.49 14.63 5.68
C GLU A 151 21.10 13.82 6.82
N ILE A 152 20.31 12.97 7.49
CA ILE A 152 20.77 12.09 8.58
C ILE A 152 21.83 11.12 8.08
N PHE A 153 21.56 10.42 6.98
CA PHE A 153 22.48 9.43 6.43
C PHE A 153 23.79 10.03 5.96
N PHE A 154 23.73 11.25 5.38
CA PHE A 154 24.91 11.96 4.92
C PHE A 154 25.77 12.48 6.08
N ASN A 155 25.15 13.12 7.08
CA ASN A 155 25.87 13.74 8.20
C ASN A 155 26.46 12.71 9.17
N ASP A 156 25.77 11.60 9.40
CA ASP A 156 26.15 10.56 10.37
C ASP A 156 26.87 9.37 9.71
N GLU A 157 27.16 9.45 8.39
CA GLU A 157 27.82 8.41 7.59
C GLU A 157 27.14 7.04 7.69
N MET A 158 25.80 7.01 7.93
CA MET A 158 25.01 5.78 8.07
C MET A 158 24.55 5.24 6.72
N GLY A 159 24.37 3.92 6.65
CA GLY A 159 23.79 3.24 5.48
C GLY A 159 24.53 3.48 4.15
N GLY A 160 25.81 3.87 4.18
CA GLY A 160 26.57 4.26 3.00
C GLY A 160 26.38 5.73 2.58
N GLY A 161 26.01 6.57 3.54
CA GLY A 161 25.78 8.00 3.34
C GLY A 161 24.51 8.27 2.52
N GLY A 162 24.45 9.40 1.81
CA GLY A 162 23.28 9.82 1.01
C GLY A 162 22.78 8.80 -0.01
N ALA A 163 23.63 7.83 -0.43
CA ALA A 163 23.25 6.79 -1.38
C ALA A 163 22.09 5.90 -0.89
N ALA A 164 21.91 5.73 0.43
CA ALA A 164 20.78 4.97 0.97
C ALA A 164 19.46 5.71 0.73
N ALA A 165 19.42 7.02 1.00
CA ALA A 165 18.23 7.83 0.74
C ALA A 165 17.94 8.02 -0.75
N GLU A 166 18.97 8.17 -1.59
CA GLU A 166 18.81 8.22 -3.05
C GLU A 166 18.16 6.94 -3.58
N ARG A 167 18.51 5.77 -3.02
CA ARG A 167 17.85 4.51 -3.36
C ARG A 167 16.36 4.52 -2.99
N LEU A 168 15.98 5.03 -1.82
CA LEU A 168 14.58 5.12 -1.42
C LEU A 168 13.77 5.94 -2.43
N ILE A 169 14.30 7.09 -2.85
CA ILE A 169 13.66 7.95 -3.86
C ILE A 169 13.55 7.21 -5.21
N ALA A 170 14.60 6.52 -5.62
CA ALA A 170 14.65 5.82 -6.91
C ALA A 170 13.79 4.54 -6.95
N GLU A 171 13.57 3.91 -5.81
CA GLU A 171 12.77 2.69 -5.70
C GLU A 171 11.27 2.95 -5.82
N VAL A 172 10.77 4.13 -5.41
CA VAL A 172 9.35 4.47 -5.60
C VAL A 172 9.04 4.59 -7.10
N PRO A 173 8.19 3.73 -7.65
CA PRO A 173 8.03 3.65 -9.09
C PRO A 173 7.34 4.89 -9.65
N SER A 174 7.83 5.40 -10.78
CA SER A 174 7.13 6.45 -11.54
C SER A 174 5.86 5.88 -12.21
N VAL A 175 4.89 6.75 -12.49
CA VAL A 175 3.69 6.37 -13.25
C VAL A 175 4.06 5.69 -14.57
N SER A 176 5.01 6.26 -15.33
CA SER A 176 5.46 5.66 -16.60
C SER A 176 6.06 4.27 -16.41
N ARG A 177 6.79 4.03 -15.30
CA ARG A 177 7.33 2.70 -15.00
C ARG A 177 6.25 1.70 -14.67
N ILE A 178 5.23 2.12 -13.90
CA ILE A 178 4.07 1.28 -13.56
C ILE A 178 3.30 0.91 -14.83
N GLU A 179 3.04 1.87 -15.71
CA GLU A 179 2.36 1.66 -17.01
C GLU A 179 3.18 0.74 -17.93
N GLU A 180 4.50 0.88 -17.98
CA GLU A 180 5.39 -0.01 -18.74
C GLU A 180 5.32 -1.45 -18.25
N ILE A 181 5.37 -1.67 -16.93
CA ILE A 181 5.24 -3.01 -16.32
C ILE A 181 3.88 -3.61 -16.67
N ALA A 182 2.80 -2.86 -16.50
CA ALA A 182 1.45 -3.31 -16.77
C ALA A 182 1.24 -3.67 -18.26
N ALA A 183 1.77 -2.84 -19.16
CA ALA A 183 1.72 -3.11 -20.59
C ALA A 183 2.49 -4.39 -20.97
N LYS A 184 3.68 -4.59 -20.38
CA LYS A 184 4.46 -5.82 -20.57
C LYS A 184 3.76 -7.06 -20.01
N ALA A 185 3.04 -6.92 -18.90
CA ALA A 185 2.22 -7.98 -18.31
C ALA A 185 0.99 -8.34 -19.18
N GLY A 186 0.63 -7.49 -20.15
CA GLY A 186 -0.47 -7.74 -21.08
C GLY A 186 -1.71 -6.87 -20.85
N LEU A 187 -1.63 -5.80 -20.04
CA LEU A 187 -2.72 -4.82 -19.94
C LEU A 187 -2.72 -3.86 -21.14
N LYS A 188 -3.89 -3.53 -21.59
CA LYS A 188 -4.20 -2.54 -22.63
C LYS A 188 -5.14 -1.48 -22.07
N LYS A 189 -5.36 -0.40 -22.85
CA LYS A 189 -6.25 0.71 -22.50
C LYS A 189 -5.93 1.30 -21.13
N LEU A 190 -4.64 1.40 -20.81
CA LEU A 190 -4.18 1.89 -19.53
C LEU A 190 -4.71 3.28 -19.22
N LYS A 191 -5.16 3.48 -18.00
CA LYS A 191 -5.56 4.76 -17.43
C LYS A 191 -4.95 4.88 -16.03
N THR A 192 -4.44 6.06 -15.70
CA THR A 192 -3.86 6.34 -14.39
C THR A 192 -4.57 7.54 -13.78
N HIS A 193 -4.97 7.41 -12.53
CA HIS A 193 -5.55 8.49 -11.74
C HIS A 193 -4.69 8.71 -10.50
N LEU A 194 -4.56 9.98 -10.09
CA LEU A 194 -3.73 10.37 -8.96
C LEU A 194 -4.51 11.31 -8.03
N SER A 195 -4.26 11.14 -6.73
CA SER A 195 -4.60 12.10 -5.69
C SER A 195 -3.34 12.42 -4.88
N ASN A 196 -3.25 13.63 -4.35
CA ASN A 196 -2.16 14.02 -3.47
C ASN A 196 -2.68 14.01 -2.04
N GLU A 197 -2.26 13.02 -1.28
CA GLU A 197 -2.62 12.84 0.11
C GLU A 197 -1.58 13.47 1.02
N VAL A 198 -2.01 14.17 2.06
CA VAL A 198 -1.14 14.83 3.02
C VAL A 198 -1.34 14.21 4.39
N PHE A 199 -0.23 13.84 5.03
CA PHE A 199 -0.17 13.33 6.39
C PHE A 199 0.47 14.38 7.28
N GLU A 200 -0.17 14.70 8.39
CA GLU A 200 0.23 15.78 9.30
C GLU A 200 0.50 15.23 10.70
N TYR A 201 1.58 15.71 11.31
CA TYR A 201 2.01 15.34 12.66
C TYR A 201 2.41 16.60 13.41
N ASP A 202 2.00 16.71 14.67
CA ASP A 202 2.23 17.91 15.47
C ASP A 202 3.72 18.16 15.74
N ASP A 203 4.50 17.08 15.88
CA ASP A 203 5.93 17.10 16.16
C ASP A 203 6.59 15.77 15.78
N GLY A 204 7.91 15.66 15.98
CA GLY A 204 8.66 14.44 15.74
C GLY A 204 8.23 13.27 16.62
N ALA A 205 7.80 13.53 17.86
CA ALA A 205 7.30 12.49 18.76
C ALA A 205 5.95 11.93 18.24
N ALA A 206 5.06 12.76 17.74
CA ALA A 206 3.80 12.35 17.12
C ALA A 206 4.03 11.50 15.86
N LEU A 207 5.03 11.88 15.02
CA LEU A 207 5.43 11.06 13.86
C LEU A 207 5.89 9.67 14.31
N LEU A 208 6.78 9.58 15.30
CA LEU A 208 7.31 8.31 15.81
C LEU A 208 6.29 7.50 16.62
N ALA A 209 5.23 8.12 17.11
CA ALA A 209 4.12 7.41 17.76
C ALA A 209 3.12 6.82 16.75
N SER A 210 3.19 7.21 15.47
CA SER A 210 2.30 6.71 14.42
C SER A 210 2.65 5.27 14.02
N PRO A 211 1.73 4.30 14.19
CA PRO A 211 1.94 2.94 13.70
C PRO A 211 2.21 2.88 12.20
N LEU A 212 1.56 3.73 11.39
CA LEU A 212 1.82 3.82 9.96
C LEU A 212 3.31 4.03 9.67
N VAL A 213 3.92 4.99 10.34
CA VAL A 213 5.31 5.36 10.10
C VAL A 213 6.25 4.32 10.68
N THR A 214 6.13 3.99 11.96
CA THR A 214 7.12 3.17 12.69
C THR A 214 7.00 1.68 12.41
N ASP A 215 5.80 1.17 12.15
CA ASP A 215 5.57 -0.26 12.02
C ASP A 215 5.39 -0.71 10.56
N PHE A 216 5.00 0.19 9.64
CA PHE A 216 4.73 -0.18 8.25
C PHE A 216 5.65 0.50 7.22
N LEU A 217 6.02 1.76 7.40
CA LEU A 217 6.85 2.46 6.41
C LEU A 217 8.36 2.40 6.75
N MET A 218 8.75 2.77 7.96
CA MET A 218 10.16 2.78 8.38
C MET A 218 10.87 1.43 8.28
N PRO A 219 10.25 0.27 8.59
CA PRO A 219 10.92 -1.01 8.44
C PRO A 219 11.44 -1.25 7.03
N GLU A 220 10.71 -0.83 6.01
CA GLU A 220 11.15 -0.92 4.61
C GLU A 220 12.21 0.15 4.29
N TRP A 221 12.01 1.39 4.70
CA TRP A 221 12.96 2.48 4.42
C TRP A 221 14.32 2.27 5.08
N LEU A 222 14.34 1.69 6.28
CA LEU A 222 15.55 1.47 7.07
C LEU A 222 16.03 0.01 7.02
N ARG A 223 15.55 -0.80 6.04
CA ARG A 223 15.84 -2.25 5.96
C ARG A 223 17.33 -2.60 5.89
N SER A 224 18.16 -1.68 5.35
CA SER A 224 19.61 -1.88 5.21
C SER A 224 20.41 -1.53 6.47
N LEU A 225 19.77 -0.95 7.49
CA LEU A 225 20.42 -0.49 8.71
C LEU A 225 20.35 -1.54 9.83
N THR A 226 21.35 -1.53 10.71
CA THR A 226 21.32 -2.29 11.95
C THR A 226 20.28 -1.73 12.93
N ALA A 227 19.93 -2.48 13.98
CA ALA A 227 18.96 -2.02 14.99
C ALA A 227 19.43 -0.72 15.68
N ASP A 228 20.71 -0.62 16.04
CA ASP A 228 21.28 0.56 16.69
C ASP A 228 21.30 1.78 15.75
N GLU A 229 21.52 1.57 14.45
CA GLU A 229 21.44 2.64 13.45
C GLU A 229 20.01 3.13 13.27
N ARG A 230 19.03 2.22 13.23
CA ARG A 230 17.61 2.58 13.14
C ARG A 230 17.18 3.45 14.31
N GLU A 231 17.50 3.06 15.55
CA GLU A 231 17.18 3.85 16.75
C GLU A 231 17.79 5.25 16.70
N ARG A 232 19.03 5.36 16.20
CA ARG A 232 19.67 6.68 15.99
C ARG A 232 18.99 7.51 14.93
N VAL A 233 18.61 6.88 13.80
CA VAL A 233 17.86 7.56 12.71
C VAL A 233 16.53 8.08 13.22
N GLU A 234 15.76 7.25 13.94
CA GLU A 234 14.48 7.64 14.53
C GLU A 234 14.63 8.84 15.46
N THR A 235 15.62 8.80 16.38
CA THR A 235 15.88 9.90 17.29
C THR A 235 16.28 11.20 16.57
N ARG A 236 17.15 11.09 15.55
CA ARG A 236 17.58 12.26 14.76
C ARG A 236 16.45 12.82 13.89
N LEU A 237 15.62 11.96 13.31
CA LEU A 237 14.47 12.37 12.51
C LEU A 237 13.49 13.20 13.35
N ALA A 238 13.14 12.73 14.55
CA ALA A 238 12.29 13.49 15.45
C ALA A 238 12.92 14.84 15.80
N GLY A 239 14.22 14.86 16.14
CA GLY A 239 14.93 16.11 16.45
C GLY A 239 14.93 17.11 15.30
N LEU A 240 15.18 16.67 14.06
CA LEU A 240 15.14 17.56 12.89
C LEU A 240 13.76 18.13 12.64
N ILE A 241 12.71 17.32 12.80
CA ILE A 241 11.32 17.80 12.67
C ILE A 241 11.04 18.90 13.71
N ASP A 242 11.49 18.71 14.94
CA ASP A 242 11.26 19.69 16.02
C ASP A 242 12.13 20.95 15.87
N GLU A 243 13.28 20.86 15.17
CA GLU A 243 14.17 22.00 14.91
C GLU A 243 13.65 22.89 13.75
N GLU A 244 12.94 22.33 12.76
CA GLU A 244 12.57 23.05 11.54
C GLU A 244 11.55 24.19 11.73
N ASP A 245 10.83 24.26 12.81
CA ASP A 245 10.09 25.46 13.21
C ASP A 245 9.08 25.17 14.34
N GLY A 246 9.37 25.50 15.55
CA GLY A 246 8.57 25.22 16.76
C GLY A 246 7.13 25.75 16.78
N SER A 247 6.51 25.96 15.63
CA SER A 247 5.13 26.40 15.50
C SER A 247 4.32 25.73 14.36
N LEU A 248 4.94 24.92 13.51
CA LEU A 248 4.27 24.31 12.36
C LEU A 248 4.23 22.79 12.47
N THR A 249 3.12 22.19 12.09
CA THR A 249 2.97 20.73 11.97
C THR A 249 3.88 20.19 10.87
N PHE A 250 4.58 19.09 11.14
CA PHE A 250 5.31 18.37 10.10
C PHE A 250 4.34 17.71 9.12
N ARG A 251 4.66 17.78 7.84
CA ARG A 251 3.83 17.21 6.77
C ARG A 251 4.67 16.42 5.82
N PHE A 252 4.12 15.31 5.35
CA PHE A 252 4.63 14.66 4.15
C PHE A 252 3.49 14.31 3.19
N SER A 253 3.84 14.25 1.92
CA SER A 253 2.90 14.01 0.84
C SER A 253 3.05 12.62 0.26
N VAL A 254 1.93 12.01 -0.12
CA VAL A 254 1.88 10.73 -0.83
C VAL A 254 1.04 10.89 -2.09
N LYS A 255 1.59 10.48 -3.23
CA LYS A 255 0.84 10.40 -4.49
C LYS A 255 0.11 9.07 -4.54
N ALA A 256 -1.13 9.05 -4.04
CA ALA A 256 -2.01 7.91 -4.21
C ALA A 256 -2.30 7.76 -5.71
N THR A 257 -1.97 6.60 -6.24
CA THR A 257 -2.05 6.31 -7.68
C THR A 257 -2.89 5.06 -7.90
N ILE A 258 -3.76 5.12 -8.88
CA ILE A 258 -4.50 3.98 -9.39
C ILE A 258 -4.10 3.78 -10.84
N LEU A 259 -3.66 2.58 -11.17
CA LEU A 259 -3.51 2.09 -12.52
C LEU A 259 -4.66 1.17 -12.87
N MET A 260 -5.28 1.40 -14.01
CA MET A 260 -6.36 0.57 -14.55
C MET A 260 -6.03 0.11 -15.96
N GLY A 261 -6.53 -1.08 -16.33
CA GLY A 261 -6.41 -1.60 -17.69
C GLY A 261 -7.27 -2.82 -17.91
N GLU A 262 -7.31 -3.29 -19.16
CA GLU A 262 -7.97 -4.53 -19.58
C GLU A 262 -6.91 -5.53 -20.02
N LYS A 263 -7.04 -6.79 -19.62
CA LYS A 263 -6.16 -7.87 -20.09
C LYS A 263 -6.37 -8.13 -21.58
N SER A 264 -5.27 -8.34 -22.28
CA SER A 264 -5.24 -8.62 -23.72
C SER A 264 -5.89 -9.94 -24.10
#